data_7e509e20cc604b92f74078d67514d09d
#
_entry.id   7e509e20cc604b92f74078d67514d09d
#
_cell.length_a   1.000
_cell.length_b   1.000
_cell.length_c   1.000
_cell.angle_alpha   90.00
_cell.angle_beta   90.00
_cell.angle_gamma   90.00
#
_symmetry.space_group_name_H-M   'P 1'
#
loop_
_entity.id
_entity.type
_entity.pdbx_description
1 polymer ?
#
loop_
_entity_poly.entity_id
_entity_poly.type
_entity_poly.pdbx_seq_one_letter_code
_entity_poly.pdbx_strand_id
1 'polypeptide(L)'
;MRKVAFVLVSVAGLVSVSACDETYDLSNVSTDITVGGNMSLPVGTTDTLRLERAIELSGNLKVDENGAYALQSNGTMAMKVAKVSQIYIKNLKPDPVERDLVVSGVGSGVVESLPISIPFAETMSIDQQESVPAEVESITKIEIEPVNTELVLNLTLADILALQKLENLKVQDFVINLPKGLVFAQGIEGFDYNNNALRFTRKFDSDGYIRIPLKIVGLKKLPPIVGGSMHFYNEFTCQGELSAVGKNVTASDFRGFKLNILFDIPNFYVSKIFGKINSKVDIQDSMISLADLPEELTDGKTDVNMNTVGFAVDIVNPVGVPFDAVMTMIALDKKGVVINEQVKASLKVNKAVDFDNSSVTKLYVTNSETVAVPSGYERVVVPNLNKLIGKVPTSIKLQTEVNVDKSQEHFFELGKSYNSQANYVVDVPFDLGAGSHIIYREEIDNLNSDLSDIADKVPAMEVYADIFSTIPLALDVDILPIDIYGNDMSSVLEYTEKISLDPGYENAPSQAKQIVIRELQPGALENLDKIVLTVDGGVSASSAILKPSQYLYLKMKAKLPNGVNIREDK
;
A
#
# COMPACT_ATOMS: atom_id res chain seq x y z
N MET A 1 -45.38 -14.56 -31.99
CA MET A 1 -46.66 -15.26 -32.32
C MET A 1 -47.80 -14.33 -32.73
N ARG A 2 -48.15 -13.20 -32.09
CA ARG A 2 -49.31 -12.36 -32.50
C ARG A 2 -49.12 -11.50 -33.75
N LYS A 3 -47.92 -11.22 -34.24
CA LYS A 3 -47.65 -10.35 -35.40
C LYS A 3 -47.58 -11.09 -36.74
N VAL A 4 -47.19 -12.37 -36.75
CA VAL A 4 -47.09 -13.18 -37.97
C VAL A 4 -48.50 -13.61 -38.43
N ALA A 5 -49.40 -13.91 -37.50
CA ALA A 5 -50.80 -14.23 -37.81
C ALA A 5 -51.57 -13.07 -38.48
N PHE A 6 -51.18 -11.81 -38.22
CA PHE A 6 -51.88 -10.63 -38.78
C PHE A 6 -51.53 -10.34 -40.24
N VAL A 7 -50.34 -10.75 -40.71
CA VAL A 7 -49.93 -10.57 -42.11
C VAL A 7 -50.54 -11.65 -43.02
N LEU A 8 -50.75 -12.87 -42.51
CA LEU A 8 -51.39 -13.96 -43.26
C LEU A 8 -52.90 -13.73 -43.45
N VAL A 9 -53.58 -13.10 -42.50
CA VAL A 9 -55.02 -12.79 -42.60
C VAL A 9 -55.30 -11.63 -43.56
N SER A 10 -54.36 -10.70 -43.77
CA SER A 10 -54.55 -9.58 -44.71
C SER A 10 -54.35 -9.97 -46.20
N VAL A 11 -53.72 -11.10 -46.49
CA VAL A 11 -53.55 -11.59 -47.87
C VAL A 11 -54.76 -12.48 -48.33
N ALA A 12 -55.43 -13.13 -47.38
CA ALA A 12 -56.64 -13.96 -47.71
C ALA A 12 -57.90 -13.13 -48.05
N GLY A 13 -57.84 -11.80 -47.80
CA GLY A 13 -59.03 -10.92 -48.03
C GLY A 13 -59.20 -10.30 -49.40
N LEU A 14 -58.33 -10.61 -50.39
CA LEU A 14 -58.31 -9.92 -51.66
C LEU A 14 -58.65 -10.79 -52.91
N VAL A 15 -59.16 -12.01 -52.75
CA VAL A 15 -59.65 -12.82 -53.87
C VAL A 15 -61.15 -13.10 -53.70
N SER A 16 -61.97 -12.08 -53.87
CA SER A 16 -63.35 -12.24 -54.29
C SER A 16 -63.48 -11.86 -55.77
N VAL A 17 -63.24 -12.82 -56.62
CA VAL A 17 -63.60 -12.69 -58.06
C VAL A 17 -64.94 -13.32 -58.31
N SER A 18 -65.84 -12.53 -58.80
CA SER A 18 -67.19 -12.89 -59.26
C SER A 18 -67.17 -14.04 -60.25
N ALA A 19 -67.94 -15.06 -59.95
CA ALA A 19 -68.18 -16.23 -60.80
C ALA A 19 -68.89 -15.90 -62.12
N CYS A 20 -68.32 -16.38 -63.21
CA CYS A 20 -69.06 -16.71 -64.39
C CYS A 20 -69.34 -18.23 -64.41
N ASP A 21 -70.57 -18.58 -64.64
CA ASP A 21 -71.20 -19.92 -64.69
C ASP A 21 -70.69 -20.70 -65.87
N GLU A 22 -69.74 -21.61 -65.73
CA GLU A 22 -69.47 -22.75 -66.62
C GLU A 22 -68.95 -23.90 -65.77
N THR A 23 -69.56 -25.08 -65.94
CA THR A 23 -69.21 -26.33 -65.26
C THR A 23 -67.80 -26.80 -65.61
N TYR A 24 -66.85 -26.37 -64.82
CA TYR A 24 -65.51 -26.97 -64.81
C TYR A 24 -65.44 -28.07 -63.76
N ASP A 25 -64.94 -29.24 -64.19
CA ASP A 25 -64.60 -30.32 -63.27
C ASP A 25 -63.41 -29.92 -62.38
N LEU A 26 -63.67 -29.49 -61.15
CA LEU A 26 -62.69 -29.03 -60.19
C LEU A 26 -62.05 -30.18 -59.39
N SER A 27 -62.35 -31.46 -59.75
CA SER A 27 -61.78 -32.62 -58.99
C SER A 27 -60.26 -32.82 -59.18
N ASN A 28 -59.62 -32.10 -60.12
CA ASN A 28 -58.18 -32.15 -60.39
C ASN A 28 -57.48 -30.79 -60.31
N VAL A 29 -58.08 -29.79 -59.72
CA VAL A 29 -57.43 -28.51 -59.53
C VAL A 29 -56.62 -28.62 -58.24
N SER A 30 -55.33 -28.55 -58.39
CA SER A 30 -54.45 -28.36 -57.22
C SER A 30 -54.76 -27.02 -56.59
N THR A 31 -55.20 -27.04 -55.36
CA THR A 31 -55.45 -25.84 -54.56
C THR A 31 -54.17 -25.28 -53.92
N ASP A 32 -52.99 -25.78 -54.27
CA ASP A 32 -51.70 -25.28 -53.83
C ASP A 32 -51.44 -23.94 -54.54
N ILE A 33 -51.55 -22.86 -53.77
CA ILE A 33 -51.27 -21.49 -54.22
C ILE A 33 -49.90 -21.08 -53.71
N THR A 34 -48.94 -20.80 -54.61
CA THR A 34 -47.68 -20.17 -54.26
C THR A 34 -47.85 -18.65 -54.24
N VAL A 35 -47.74 -18.04 -53.09
CA VAL A 35 -47.88 -16.59 -52.92
C VAL A 35 -46.53 -15.95 -52.76
N GLY A 36 -46.23 -15.00 -53.65
CA GLY A 36 -45.03 -14.14 -53.55
C GLY A 36 -43.75 -14.80 -54.06
N GLY A 37 -42.76 -14.01 -54.33
CA GLY A 37 -41.36 -14.38 -54.56
C GLY A 37 -40.47 -13.38 -53.83
N ASN A 38 -39.33 -13.81 -53.33
CA ASN A 38 -38.37 -12.97 -52.68
C ASN A 38 -38.89 -12.27 -51.40
N MET A 39 -39.69 -12.97 -50.61
CA MET A 39 -40.15 -12.47 -49.29
C MET A 39 -39.03 -12.55 -48.29
N SER A 40 -38.98 -11.58 -47.36
CA SER A 40 -38.05 -11.57 -46.20
C SER A 40 -38.84 -11.44 -44.92
N LEU A 41 -38.66 -12.38 -43.99
CA LEU A 41 -39.29 -12.42 -42.68
C LEU A 41 -38.23 -12.24 -41.60
N PRO A 42 -38.50 -11.46 -40.53
CA PRO A 42 -37.62 -11.44 -39.39
C PRO A 42 -37.63 -12.82 -38.71
N VAL A 43 -36.47 -13.37 -38.42
CA VAL A 43 -36.28 -14.65 -37.72
C VAL A 43 -35.39 -14.38 -36.52
N GLY A 44 -35.71 -15.00 -35.41
CA GLY A 44 -34.99 -14.79 -34.17
C GLY A 44 -35.23 -13.41 -33.57
N THR A 45 -34.61 -13.17 -32.47
CA THR A 45 -34.52 -11.85 -31.84
C THR A 45 -33.39 -11.07 -32.50
N THR A 46 -33.65 -9.81 -32.88
CA THR A 46 -32.57 -8.87 -33.18
C THR A 46 -31.76 -8.71 -31.90
N ASP A 47 -30.63 -9.37 -31.80
CA ASP A 47 -29.86 -9.35 -30.56
C ASP A 47 -28.73 -8.34 -30.65
N THR A 48 -28.66 -7.52 -29.61
CA THR A 48 -27.57 -6.58 -29.37
C THR A 48 -26.68 -7.21 -28.31
N LEU A 49 -25.62 -7.87 -28.74
CA LEU A 49 -24.65 -8.51 -27.86
C LEU A 49 -23.76 -7.45 -27.27
N ARG A 50 -24.14 -6.92 -26.11
CA ARG A 50 -23.37 -5.90 -25.41
C ARG A 50 -22.14 -6.51 -24.76
N LEU A 51 -21.06 -5.74 -24.76
CA LEU A 51 -19.79 -6.15 -24.15
C LEU A 51 -19.95 -6.46 -22.65
N GLU A 52 -20.92 -5.85 -21.96
CA GLU A 52 -21.27 -6.14 -20.57
C GLU A 52 -21.77 -7.58 -20.32
N ARG A 53 -22.24 -8.28 -21.36
CA ARG A 53 -22.60 -9.71 -21.28
C ARG A 53 -21.39 -10.61 -21.38
N ALA A 54 -20.42 -10.21 -22.21
CA ALA A 54 -19.17 -10.94 -22.42
C ALA A 54 -18.17 -10.69 -21.28
N ILE A 55 -18.14 -9.48 -20.76
CA ILE A 55 -17.25 -9.04 -19.70
C ILE A 55 -18.12 -8.47 -18.58
N GLU A 56 -18.65 -9.35 -17.72
CA GLU A 56 -19.52 -8.97 -16.63
C GLU A 56 -18.76 -8.13 -15.58
N LEU A 57 -19.40 -7.04 -15.15
CA LEU A 57 -18.88 -6.22 -14.04
C LEU A 57 -18.95 -7.03 -12.74
N SER A 58 -17.81 -7.30 -12.14
CA SER A 58 -17.72 -8.09 -10.92
C SER A 58 -16.49 -7.73 -10.11
N GLY A 59 -16.57 -7.81 -8.81
CA GLY A 59 -15.45 -7.66 -7.90
C GLY A 59 -14.58 -6.42 -8.17
N ASN A 60 -13.42 -6.64 -8.74
CA ASN A 60 -12.42 -5.62 -9.05
C ASN A 60 -12.56 -5.01 -10.46
N LEU A 61 -13.45 -5.55 -11.31
CA LEU A 61 -13.76 -4.97 -12.61
C LEU A 61 -14.93 -4.01 -12.50
N LYS A 62 -14.69 -2.73 -12.68
CA LYS A 62 -15.67 -1.65 -12.54
C LYS A 62 -15.66 -0.74 -13.75
N VAL A 63 -16.47 0.29 -13.70
CA VAL A 63 -16.52 1.35 -14.70
C VAL A 63 -15.88 2.59 -14.10
N ASP A 64 -14.96 3.21 -14.82
CA ASP A 64 -14.35 4.48 -14.43
C ASP A 64 -15.29 5.68 -14.71
N GLU A 65 -14.85 6.87 -14.35
CA GLU A 65 -15.61 8.13 -14.58
C GLU A 65 -15.83 8.46 -16.06
N ASN A 66 -15.09 7.83 -16.99
CA ASN A 66 -15.23 8.00 -18.44
C ASN A 66 -16.13 6.93 -19.06
N GLY A 67 -16.71 6.04 -18.25
CA GLY A 67 -17.54 4.94 -18.71
C GLY A 67 -16.75 3.75 -19.28
N ALA A 68 -15.42 3.69 -19.09
CA ALA A 68 -14.58 2.59 -19.53
C ALA A 68 -14.48 1.51 -18.44
N TYR A 69 -14.27 0.25 -18.84
CA TYR A 69 -13.85 -0.77 -17.90
C TYR A 69 -12.55 -0.39 -17.23
N ALA A 70 -12.43 -0.65 -15.95
CA ALA A 70 -11.21 -0.43 -15.17
C ALA A 70 -11.02 -1.52 -14.11
N LEU A 71 -9.78 -1.97 -13.94
CA LEU A 71 -9.38 -2.78 -12.81
C LEU A 71 -9.19 -1.88 -11.59
N GLN A 72 -10.02 -2.03 -10.57
CA GLN A 72 -9.95 -1.25 -9.34
C GLN A 72 -9.74 -2.16 -8.14
N SER A 73 -8.70 -1.88 -7.37
CA SER A 73 -8.39 -2.59 -6.12
C SER A 73 -7.72 -1.66 -5.14
N ASN A 74 -7.88 -1.91 -3.85
CA ASN A 74 -7.16 -1.20 -2.81
C ASN A 74 -6.79 -2.17 -1.69
N GLY A 75 -5.78 -1.82 -0.92
CA GLY A 75 -5.38 -2.63 0.20
C GLY A 75 -4.25 -2.00 1.01
N THR A 76 -3.78 -2.76 1.99
CA THR A 76 -2.76 -2.32 2.92
C THR A 76 -1.69 -3.39 3.07
N MET A 77 -0.44 -2.95 3.22
CA MET A 77 0.71 -3.77 3.59
C MET A 77 1.17 -3.33 4.98
N ALA A 78 1.23 -4.25 5.92
CA ALA A 78 1.75 -3.93 7.24
C ALA A 78 3.26 -3.67 7.18
N MET A 79 3.70 -2.59 7.83
CA MET A 79 5.10 -2.26 7.98
C MET A 79 5.49 -2.38 9.45
N LYS A 80 6.60 -3.05 9.74
CA LYS A 80 7.18 -3.20 11.07
C LYS A 80 8.59 -2.65 11.08
N VAL A 81 8.90 -1.88 12.11
CA VAL A 81 10.26 -1.46 12.39
C VAL A 81 10.75 -2.22 13.61
N ALA A 82 11.90 -2.85 13.49
CA ALA A 82 12.47 -3.62 14.58
C ALA A 82 12.70 -2.69 15.80
N LYS A 83 12.27 -3.16 16.96
CA LYS A 83 12.48 -2.44 18.22
C LYS A 83 13.97 -2.49 18.56
N VAL A 84 14.60 -1.32 18.67
CA VAL A 84 15.96 -1.20 19.22
C VAL A 84 15.84 -0.98 20.73
N SER A 85 16.58 -1.73 21.51
CA SER A 85 16.53 -1.63 22.97
C SER A 85 16.98 -0.25 23.46
N GLN A 86 16.44 0.19 24.58
CA GLN A 86 16.90 1.41 25.26
C GLN A 86 18.34 1.22 25.78
N ILE A 87 19.12 2.29 25.76
CA ILE A 87 20.41 2.31 26.43
C ILE A 87 20.15 2.64 27.90
N TYR A 88 20.52 1.73 28.76
CA TYR A 88 20.41 1.90 30.20
C TYR A 88 21.74 2.38 30.75
N ILE A 89 21.78 3.61 31.28
CA ILE A 89 22.91 4.15 31.98
C ILE A 89 22.72 3.89 33.47
N LYS A 90 23.57 3.04 34.00
CA LYS A 90 23.57 2.76 35.44
C LYS A 90 23.96 4.00 36.20
N ASN A 91 23.74 3.98 37.53
CA ASN A 91 24.11 5.04 38.42
C ASN A 91 25.58 5.48 38.19
N LEU A 92 25.77 6.70 37.69
CA LEU A 92 27.08 7.30 37.49
C LEU A 92 27.54 7.92 38.82
N LYS A 93 28.20 7.11 39.61
CA LYS A 93 28.65 7.49 40.94
C LYS A 93 30.16 7.65 40.95
N PRO A 94 30.67 8.88 41.22
CA PRO A 94 32.09 9.06 41.48
C PRO A 94 32.45 8.39 42.81
N ASP A 95 33.72 8.03 42.94
CA ASP A 95 34.23 7.60 44.24
C ASP A 95 33.98 8.70 45.27
N PRO A 96 33.38 8.36 46.41
CA PRO A 96 33.11 9.35 47.45
C PRO A 96 34.41 9.98 47.94
N VAL A 97 34.43 11.31 47.99
CA VAL A 97 35.54 12.03 48.58
C VAL A 97 35.32 12.09 50.07
N GLU A 98 36.26 11.53 50.83
CA GLU A 98 36.32 11.63 52.29
C GLU A 98 37.60 12.37 52.64
N ARG A 99 37.44 13.57 53.18
CA ARG A 99 38.57 14.43 53.61
C ARG A 99 38.64 14.56 55.11
N ASP A 100 39.75 14.12 55.70
CA ASP A 100 40.06 14.40 57.11
C ASP A 100 40.28 15.91 57.31
N LEU A 101 39.58 16.48 58.28
CA LEU A 101 39.65 17.89 58.64
C LEU A 101 40.49 18.03 59.91
N VAL A 102 41.66 18.62 59.75
CA VAL A 102 42.58 18.83 60.90
C VAL A 102 42.37 20.22 61.48
N VAL A 103 41.88 20.29 62.71
CA VAL A 103 41.67 21.53 63.39
C VAL A 103 42.95 21.82 64.27
N SER A 104 43.61 22.92 63.92
CA SER A 104 44.81 23.36 64.66
C SER A 104 44.42 24.24 65.83
N GLY A 105 45.31 24.31 66.87
CA GLY A 105 45.12 25.17 68.02
C GLY A 105 44.28 24.57 69.17
N VAL A 106 43.93 23.26 69.05
CA VAL A 106 43.24 22.53 70.16
C VAL A 106 44.18 21.55 70.83
N GLY A 107 44.12 21.52 72.16
CA GLY A 107 44.82 20.57 73.01
C GLY A 107 43.85 19.80 73.91
N SER A 108 44.35 19.18 74.98
CA SER A 108 43.51 18.48 75.94
C SER A 108 42.65 19.43 76.81
N GLY A 109 42.96 20.73 76.81
CA GLY A 109 42.19 21.77 77.54
C GLY A 109 41.07 22.35 76.71
N VAL A 110 40.07 22.95 77.40
CA VAL A 110 38.95 23.63 76.75
C VAL A 110 39.41 24.97 76.16
N VAL A 111 39.10 25.21 74.88
CA VAL A 111 39.32 26.49 74.20
C VAL A 111 37.98 27.20 74.09
N GLU A 112 37.84 28.37 74.78
CA GLU A 112 36.56 29.10 74.84
C GLU A 112 36.05 29.60 73.44
N SER A 113 36.97 30.04 72.59
CA SER A 113 36.65 30.50 71.27
C SER A 113 37.80 30.21 70.28
N LEU A 114 37.56 29.39 69.33
CA LEU A 114 38.55 28.95 68.32
C LEU A 114 38.04 29.28 66.91
N PRO A 115 38.69 30.20 66.19
CA PRO A 115 38.40 30.37 64.79
C PRO A 115 38.91 29.16 64.01
N ILE A 116 38.06 28.59 63.15
CA ILE A 116 38.36 27.42 62.32
C ILE A 116 38.28 27.88 60.88
N SER A 117 39.32 27.61 60.08
CA SER A 117 39.42 27.85 58.68
C SER A 117 40.24 26.70 58.09
N ILE A 118 39.58 25.83 57.29
CA ILE A 118 40.21 24.64 56.73
C ILE A 118 39.95 24.64 55.22
N PRO A 119 40.94 25.02 54.41
CA PRO A 119 40.82 24.93 53.00
C PRO A 119 40.87 23.46 52.51
N PHE A 120 40.13 23.14 51.45
CA PHE A 120 40.19 21.84 50.85
C PHE A 120 40.07 21.95 49.30
N ALA A 121 40.70 21.00 48.61
CA ALA A 121 40.59 20.84 47.17
C ALA A 121 40.67 19.34 46.86
N GLU A 122 39.69 18.85 46.15
CA GLU A 122 39.55 17.43 45.85
C GLU A 122 39.21 17.20 44.40
N THR A 123 39.56 16.01 43.91
CA THR A 123 39.21 15.54 42.56
C THR A 123 38.36 14.28 42.68
N MET A 124 37.30 14.26 41.95
CA MET A 124 36.40 13.11 41.81
C MET A 124 36.48 12.57 40.38
N SER A 125 36.31 11.29 40.17
CA SER A 125 36.26 10.69 38.86
C SER A 125 35.05 9.77 38.69
N ILE A 126 34.46 9.79 37.50
CA ILE A 126 33.52 8.79 37.06
C ILE A 126 34.25 7.94 36.01
N ASP A 127 34.28 6.63 36.20
CA ASP A 127 34.84 5.66 35.27
C ASP A 127 33.86 4.49 35.14
N GLN A 128 33.04 4.51 34.07
CA GLN A 128 32.00 3.52 33.91
C GLN A 128 31.77 3.18 32.44
N GLN A 129 31.56 1.89 32.17
CA GLN A 129 31.28 1.37 30.83
C GLN A 129 29.84 0.87 30.75
N GLU A 130 29.12 1.33 29.69
CA GLU A 130 27.76 0.94 29.42
C GLU A 130 27.61 0.30 28.05
N SER A 131 26.77 -0.75 27.97
CA SER A 131 26.50 -1.46 26.72
C SER A 131 25.55 -0.66 25.85
N VAL A 132 25.79 -0.69 24.55
CA VAL A 132 24.96 -0.07 23.51
C VAL A 132 24.37 -1.15 22.60
N PRO A 133 23.09 -1.07 22.20
CA PRO A 133 22.51 -2.01 21.24
C PRO A 133 23.33 -2.06 19.94
N ALA A 134 23.47 -3.25 19.38
CA ALA A 134 24.29 -3.49 18.19
C ALA A 134 23.80 -2.72 16.94
N GLU A 135 22.54 -2.32 16.94
CA GLU A 135 21.94 -1.51 15.88
C GLU A 135 22.42 -0.06 15.90
N VAL A 136 22.99 0.43 17.01
CA VAL A 136 23.47 1.80 17.17
C VAL A 136 24.97 1.84 16.91
N GLU A 137 25.37 2.38 15.76
CA GLU A 137 26.79 2.46 15.37
C GLU A 137 27.49 3.71 15.92
N SER A 138 26.79 4.84 15.95
CA SER A 138 27.27 6.09 16.53
C SER A 138 26.13 6.95 17.04
N ILE A 139 26.42 7.78 18.04
CA ILE A 139 25.46 8.73 18.60
C ILE A 139 26.09 10.12 18.58
N THR A 140 25.38 11.10 17.98
CA THR A 140 25.80 12.50 17.91
C THR A 140 25.06 13.38 18.91
N LYS A 141 23.79 13.04 19.18
CA LYS A 141 22.94 13.74 20.15
C LYS A 141 21.99 12.74 20.81
N ILE A 142 21.68 12.97 22.07
CA ILE A 142 20.63 12.24 22.79
C ILE A 142 19.65 13.20 23.45
N GLU A 143 18.44 12.71 23.67
CA GLU A 143 17.46 13.30 24.57
C GLU A 143 17.13 12.29 25.66
N ILE A 144 17.10 12.76 26.90
CA ILE A 144 16.81 11.95 28.08
C ILE A 144 15.63 12.55 28.85
N GLU A 145 14.93 11.71 29.58
CA GLU A 145 14.01 12.19 30.61
C GLU A 145 14.82 12.94 31.68
N PRO A 146 14.32 14.08 32.19
CA PRO A 146 15.01 14.84 33.19
C PRO A 146 15.28 14.02 34.46
N VAL A 147 16.55 13.97 34.89
CA VAL A 147 17.01 13.21 36.06
C VAL A 147 17.27 14.14 37.22
N ASN A 148 16.58 13.90 38.33
CA ASN A 148 16.86 14.64 39.57
C ASN A 148 18.06 14.02 40.27
N THR A 149 19.00 14.86 40.69
CA THR A 149 20.18 14.50 41.46
C THR A 149 20.44 15.56 42.51
N GLU A 150 21.40 15.33 43.37
CA GLU A 150 21.83 16.32 44.35
C GLU A 150 23.34 16.27 44.59
N LEU A 151 23.91 17.43 44.89
CA LEU A 151 25.23 17.54 45.48
C LEU A 151 25.06 17.60 47.01
N VAL A 152 25.72 16.70 47.73
CA VAL A 152 25.66 16.63 49.16
C VAL A 152 27.06 16.82 49.76
N LEU A 153 27.19 17.80 50.64
CA LEU A 153 28.33 17.92 51.52
C LEU A 153 27.87 17.47 52.91
N ASN A 154 28.60 16.54 53.52
CA ASN A 154 28.26 15.99 54.81
C ASN A 154 29.49 15.99 55.74
N LEU A 155 29.32 16.55 56.90
CA LEU A 155 30.33 16.50 57.99
C LEU A 155 30.06 15.30 58.88
N THR A 156 31.12 14.57 59.21
CA THR A 156 31.07 13.47 60.18
C THR A 156 32.05 13.71 61.29
N LEU A 157 31.65 13.36 62.51
CA LEU A 157 32.44 13.41 63.76
C LEU A 157 32.15 12.13 64.54
N ALA A 158 33.07 11.74 65.41
CA ALA A 158 32.84 10.62 66.33
C ALA A 158 31.65 10.89 67.26
N ASP A 159 31.46 12.15 67.65
CA ASP A 159 30.29 12.63 68.39
C ASP A 159 29.64 13.76 67.61
N ILE A 160 28.52 13.47 66.94
CA ILE A 160 27.78 14.43 66.11
C ILE A 160 27.30 15.64 66.94
N LEU A 161 27.07 15.50 68.23
CA LEU A 161 26.65 16.59 69.08
C LEU A 161 27.74 17.69 69.24
N ALA A 162 28.99 17.37 68.94
CA ALA A 162 30.06 18.37 68.92
C ALA A 162 29.85 19.43 67.80
N LEU A 163 29.04 19.15 66.78
CA LEU A 163 28.66 20.18 65.81
C LEU A 163 27.92 21.36 66.43
N GLN A 164 27.21 21.16 67.55
CA GLN A 164 26.49 22.22 68.25
C GLN A 164 27.42 23.23 68.88
N LYS A 165 28.70 22.84 69.08
CA LYS A 165 29.75 23.76 69.61
C LYS A 165 30.36 24.63 68.50
N LEU A 166 30.01 24.38 67.22
CA LEU A 166 30.55 25.10 66.06
C LEU A 166 29.57 26.19 65.59
N GLU A 167 29.80 27.42 66.07
CA GLU A 167 28.99 28.55 65.58
C GLU A 167 29.39 28.96 64.20
N ASN A 168 28.37 29.38 63.37
CA ASN A 168 28.54 29.84 62.01
C ASN A 168 29.24 28.81 61.09
N LEU A 169 29.05 27.55 61.38
CA LEU A 169 29.60 26.45 60.56
C LEU A 169 29.08 26.53 59.14
N LYS A 170 29.96 26.76 58.15
CA LYS A 170 29.65 26.95 56.75
C LYS A 170 30.81 26.51 55.87
N VAL A 171 30.47 26.23 54.61
CA VAL A 171 31.46 26.22 53.56
C VAL A 171 31.44 27.56 52.84
N GLN A 172 32.63 28.18 52.73
CA GLN A 172 32.85 29.41 52.00
C GLN A 172 33.52 29.14 50.67
N ASP A 173 33.19 29.99 49.67
CA ASP A 173 33.81 30.01 48.36
C ASP A 173 33.89 28.60 47.70
N PHE A 174 32.88 27.77 47.99
CA PHE A 174 32.83 26.45 47.38
C PHE A 174 32.65 26.57 45.89
N VAL A 175 33.48 25.87 45.14
CA VAL A 175 33.38 25.74 43.68
C VAL A 175 33.50 24.27 43.35
N ILE A 176 32.53 23.75 42.60
CA ILE A 176 32.63 22.43 41.96
C ILE A 176 32.49 22.59 40.43
N ASN A 177 33.46 22.05 39.71
CA ASN A 177 33.41 21.98 38.26
C ASN A 177 32.81 20.64 37.88
N LEU A 178 31.52 20.63 37.55
CA LEU A 178 30.79 19.43 37.16
C LEU A 178 31.13 18.96 35.72
N PRO A 179 30.88 17.70 35.36
CA PRO A 179 31.23 17.16 34.06
C PRO A 179 30.67 18.00 32.92
N LYS A 180 31.51 18.45 31.98
CA LYS A 180 31.14 19.32 30.85
C LYS A 180 30.17 18.68 29.89
N GLY A 181 30.07 17.35 29.91
CA GLY A 181 29.10 16.59 29.09
C GLY A 181 27.65 16.67 29.56
N LEU A 182 27.41 17.04 30.83
CA LEU A 182 26.08 17.15 31.42
C LEU A 182 25.43 18.49 31.08
N VAL A 183 24.10 18.48 30.83
CA VAL A 183 23.29 19.70 30.68
C VAL A 183 22.37 19.80 31.89
N PHE A 184 22.49 20.85 32.65
CA PHE A 184 21.66 21.11 33.84
C PHE A 184 20.49 22.03 33.48
N ALA A 185 19.36 21.85 34.19
CA ALA A 185 18.21 22.71 34.09
C ALA A 185 18.56 24.14 34.52
N GLN A 186 17.93 25.12 33.88
CA GLN A 186 18.11 26.54 34.23
C GLN A 186 17.52 26.86 35.61
N GLY A 187 18.01 27.97 36.25
CA GLY A 187 17.48 28.47 37.51
C GLY A 187 18.16 27.93 38.76
N ILE A 188 19.30 27.24 38.65
CA ILE A 188 20.09 26.82 39.81
C ILE A 188 20.92 28.02 40.29
N GLU A 189 20.75 28.43 41.56
CA GLU A 189 21.46 29.54 42.16
C GLU A 189 22.99 29.28 42.24
N GLY A 190 23.78 30.24 41.76
CA GLY A 190 25.25 30.13 41.76
C GLY A 190 25.81 29.23 40.65
N PHE A 191 24.99 28.79 39.68
CA PHE A 191 25.44 27.92 38.62
C PHE A 191 25.91 28.71 37.38
N ASP A 192 27.15 28.51 36.98
CA ASP A 192 27.72 29.01 35.74
C ASP A 192 27.52 27.96 34.62
N TYR A 193 26.50 28.18 33.77
CA TYR A 193 26.12 27.26 32.70
C TYR A 193 27.13 27.18 31.55
N ASN A 194 28.04 28.18 31.44
CA ASN A 194 29.07 28.16 30.41
C ASN A 194 30.20 27.20 30.76
N ASN A 195 30.54 27.15 32.04
CA ASN A 195 31.63 26.34 32.55
C ASN A 195 31.20 25.07 33.29
N ASN A 196 29.87 24.84 33.43
CA ASN A 196 29.30 23.80 34.29
C ASN A 196 29.86 23.85 35.72
N ALA A 197 29.98 25.05 36.29
CA ALA A 197 30.53 25.25 37.62
C ALA A 197 29.45 25.76 38.58
N LEU A 198 29.35 25.12 39.73
CA LEU A 198 28.49 25.56 40.83
C LEU A 198 29.31 26.23 41.88
N ARG A 199 28.90 27.45 42.28
CA ARG A 199 29.58 28.29 43.30
C ARG A 199 28.60 28.68 44.39
N PHE A 200 28.98 28.50 45.65
CA PHE A 200 28.17 28.95 46.78
C PHE A 200 28.96 29.13 48.06
N THR A 201 28.35 29.90 48.98
CA THR A 201 28.69 29.95 50.41
C THR A 201 27.42 29.58 51.17
N ARG A 202 27.44 28.47 51.92
CA ARG A 202 26.26 27.97 52.67
C ARG A 202 26.64 27.45 54.07
N LYS A 203 25.67 27.57 55.00
CA LYS A 203 25.78 26.95 56.35
C LYS A 203 25.32 25.48 56.25
N PHE A 204 25.96 24.64 57.03
CA PHE A 204 25.47 23.29 57.28
C PHE A 204 24.20 23.36 58.17
N ASP A 205 23.31 22.40 57.93
CA ASP A 205 22.16 22.19 58.84
C ASP A 205 22.61 21.60 60.21
N SER A 206 21.63 21.37 61.12
CA SER A 206 21.88 20.79 62.44
C SER A 206 22.49 19.40 62.38
N ASP A 207 22.30 18.68 61.31
CA ASP A 207 22.76 17.30 61.11
C ASP A 207 24.08 17.24 60.33
N GLY A 208 24.65 18.40 60.02
CA GLY A 208 25.92 18.51 59.30
C GLY A 208 25.84 18.34 57.81
N TYR A 209 24.71 18.68 57.20
CA TYR A 209 24.50 18.55 55.72
C TYR A 209 24.34 19.91 55.04
N ILE A 210 24.84 19.97 53.80
CA ILE A 210 24.43 20.92 52.78
C ILE A 210 23.94 20.08 51.60
N ARG A 211 22.67 20.27 51.21
CA ARG A 211 22.07 19.59 50.07
C ARG A 211 21.71 20.60 49.00
N ILE A 212 22.13 20.35 47.76
CA ILE A 212 21.85 21.21 46.61
C ILE A 212 21.19 20.36 45.56
N PRO A 213 19.87 20.52 45.37
CA PRO A 213 19.17 19.79 44.35
C PRO A 213 19.62 20.26 42.95
N LEU A 214 19.88 19.32 42.08
CA LEU A 214 20.26 19.53 40.69
C LEU A 214 19.32 18.73 39.79
N LYS A 215 19.18 19.18 38.56
CA LYS A 215 18.37 18.46 37.57
C LYS A 215 19.13 18.41 36.25
N ILE A 216 19.41 17.19 35.77
CA ILE A 216 20.07 16.95 34.51
C ILE A 216 18.98 16.80 33.43
N VAL A 217 19.08 17.56 32.35
CA VAL A 217 18.09 17.58 31.25
C VAL A 217 18.66 17.14 29.92
N GLY A 218 19.94 16.77 29.85
CA GLY A 218 20.56 16.30 28.61
C GLY A 218 22.05 16.00 28.75
N LEU A 219 22.63 15.52 27.67
CA LEU A 219 24.08 15.29 27.53
C LEU A 219 24.56 16.02 26.27
N LYS A 220 25.60 16.87 26.42
CA LYS A 220 26.19 17.62 25.28
C LYS A 220 27.17 16.79 24.46
N LYS A 221 27.87 15.89 25.08
CA LYS A 221 28.93 15.08 24.46
C LYS A 221 28.86 13.66 25.00
N LEU A 222 28.69 12.74 24.11
CA LEU A 222 28.70 11.31 24.39
C LEU A 222 30.10 10.73 24.16
N PRO A 223 30.49 9.72 24.92
CA PRO A 223 31.67 8.93 24.61
C PRO A 223 31.46 8.23 23.25
N PRO A 224 32.55 7.99 22.50
CA PRO A 224 32.46 7.17 21.30
C PRO A 224 32.05 5.74 21.64
N ILE A 225 31.29 5.10 20.73
CA ILE A 225 30.97 3.69 20.85
C ILE A 225 32.18 2.88 20.36
N VAL A 226 32.74 2.06 21.20
CA VAL A 226 33.87 1.17 20.90
C VAL A 226 33.51 -0.24 21.34
N GLY A 227 33.50 -1.20 20.39
CA GLY A 227 33.20 -2.59 20.72
C GLY A 227 31.81 -2.82 21.31
N GLY A 228 30.80 -2.00 20.91
CA GLY A 228 29.42 -2.10 21.42
C GLY A 228 29.22 -1.49 22.80
N SER A 229 30.12 -0.65 23.26
CA SER A 229 30.06 0.00 24.58
C SER A 229 30.45 1.47 24.52
N MET A 230 29.90 2.26 25.43
CA MET A 230 30.30 3.64 25.72
C MET A 230 31.06 3.68 27.06
N HIS A 231 32.20 4.35 27.07
CA HIS A 231 33.00 4.53 28.27
C HIS A 231 32.87 5.96 28.80
N PHE A 232 32.18 6.12 29.92
CA PHE A 232 32.01 7.40 30.63
C PHE A 232 33.18 7.62 31.53
N TYR A 233 34.14 8.45 31.12
CA TYR A 233 35.25 8.89 31.92
C TYR A 233 35.22 10.40 32.06
N ASN A 234 35.10 10.90 33.31
CA ASN A 234 35.14 12.33 33.61
C ASN A 234 35.79 12.55 34.95
N GLU A 235 36.74 13.47 34.99
CA GLU A 235 37.29 14.02 36.21
C GLU A 235 36.69 15.39 36.46
N PHE A 236 36.35 15.70 37.69
CA PHE A 236 35.87 17.00 38.10
C PHE A 236 36.40 17.36 39.50
N THR A 237 36.66 18.65 39.70
CA THR A 237 37.34 19.16 40.88
C THR A 237 36.37 19.96 41.70
N CYS A 238 36.54 19.90 43.03
CA CYS A 238 35.89 20.82 43.96
C CYS A 238 36.91 21.42 44.90
N GLN A 239 36.65 22.63 45.30
CA GLN A 239 37.46 23.34 46.30
C GLN A 239 36.60 24.28 47.13
N GLY A 240 37.08 24.62 48.31
CA GLY A 240 36.40 25.54 49.21
C GLY A 240 37.11 25.66 50.52
N GLU A 241 36.52 26.36 51.47
CA GLU A 241 37.02 26.54 52.83
C GLU A 241 35.89 26.23 53.82
N LEU A 242 36.14 25.31 54.74
CA LEU A 242 35.29 25.11 55.92
C LEU A 242 35.61 26.21 56.98
N SER A 243 34.57 26.94 57.35
CA SER A 243 34.72 28.04 58.34
C SER A 243 33.74 27.87 59.51
N ALA A 244 34.19 28.02 60.68
CA ALA A 244 33.39 28.01 61.93
C ALA A 244 34.06 28.73 63.06
N VAL A 245 33.33 28.94 64.15
CA VAL A 245 33.92 29.35 65.47
C VAL A 245 33.59 28.26 66.50
N GLY A 246 34.58 27.52 66.93
CA GLY A 246 34.42 26.54 67.99
C GLY A 246 34.23 27.24 69.33
N LYS A 247 33.19 26.87 70.08
CA LYS A 247 32.90 27.40 71.44
C LYS A 247 33.09 26.31 72.51
N ASN A 248 33.92 26.55 73.47
CA ASN A 248 34.24 25.61 74.57
C ASN A 248 34.62 24.22 73.98
N VAL A 249 35.53 24.22 73.04
CA VAL A 249 35.95 23.02 72.30
C VAL A 249 37.24 22.43 72.83
N THR A 250 37.39 21.12 72.69
CA THR A 250 38.60 20.35 73.02
C THR A 250 39.03 19.51 71.83
N ALA A 251 40.23 18.94 71.83
CA ALA A 251 40.67 18.06 70.71
C ALA A 251 39.78 16.82 70.55
N SER A 252 39.09 16.35 71.59
CA SER A 252 38.17 15.21 71.49
C SER A 252 36.90 15.52 70.67
N ASP A 253 36.48 16.78 70.67
CA ASP A 253 35.28 17.19 69.86
C ASP A 253 35.50 17.06 68.35
N PHE A 254 36.74 17.07 67.88
CA PHE A 254 37.13 16.96 66.51
C PHE A 254 37.60 15.55 66.09
N ARG A 255 37.37 14.55 66.97
CA ARG A 255 37.76 13.18 66.67
C ARG A 255 36.92 12.67 65.50
N GLY A 256 37.60 12.18 64.44
CA GLY A 256 36.91 11.69 63.19
C GLY A 256 36.21 12.80 62.44
N PHE A 257 36.71 14.06 62.57
CA PHE A 257 36.14 15.18 61.82
C PHE A 257 36.50 15.06 60.31
N LYS A 258 35.50 14.81 59.52
CA LYS A 258 35.65 14.61 58.05
C LYS A 258 34.61 15.38 57.29
N LEU A 259 34.97 15.79 56.07
CA LEU A 259 34.08 16.29 55.07
C LEU A 259 33.90 15.21 53.95
N ASN A 260 32.69 14.80 53.77
CA ASN A 260 32.31 13.92 52.64
C ASN A 260 31.62 14.75 51.57
N ILE A 261 32.02 14.56 50.32
CA ILE A 261 31.42 15.21 49.15
C ILE A 261 30.88 14.11 48.25
N LEU A 262 29.57 14.15 48.02
CA LEU A 262 28.83 13.14 47.25
C LEU A 262 28.11 13.82 46.09
N PHE A 263 28.27 13.25 44.92
CA PHE A 263 27.53 13.62 43.75
C PHE A 263 27.12 12.33 43.04
N ASP A 264 25.85 11.99 43.08
CA ASP A 264 25.31 10.73 42.61
C ASP A 264 24.28 10.99 41.50
N ILE A 265 24.55 10.52 40.29
CA ILE A 265 23.61 10.59 39.18
C ILE A 265 22.85 9.27 39.13
N PRO A 266 21.55 9.24 39.48
CA PRO A 266 20.75 8.01 39.43
C PRO A 266 20.75 7.40 38.05
N ASN A 267 20.42 6.12 37.95
CA ASN A 267 20.25 5.45 36.68
C ASN A 267 19.16 6.10 35.86
N PHE A 268 19.35 6.11 34.53
CA PHE A 268 18.39 6.64 33.57
C PHE A 268 18.45 5.90 32.25
N TYR A 269 17.39 6.07 31.46
CA TYR A 269 17.30 5.53 30.11
C TYR A 269 17.50 6.63 29.07
N VAL A 270 18.24 6.28 28.02
CA VAL A 270 18.29 7.08 26.81
C VAL A 270 17.19 6.57 25.89
N SER A 271 16.22 7.42 25.59
CA SER A 271 15.07 7.07 24.76
C SER A 271 15.18 7.61 23.34
N LYS A 272 15.66 8.83 23.16
CA LYS A 272 15.74 9.51 21.86
C LYS A 272 17.19 9.76 21.49
N ILE A 273 17.60 9.27 20.31
CA ILE A 273 18.98 9.41 19.82
C ILE A 273 19.01 9.97 18.41
N PHE A 274 20.11 10.65 18.10
CA PHE A 274 20.52 11.05 16.74
C PHE A 274 21.88 10.40 16.48
N GLY A 275 22.05 9.80 15.31
CA GLY A 275 23.29 9.12 14.96
C GLY A 275 23.12 8.12 13.80
N LYS A 276 24.10 7.25 13.65
CA LYS A 276 24.04 6.17 12.67
C LYS A 276 23.40 4.95 13.31
N ILE A 277 22.26 4.54 12.74
CA ILE A 277 21.40 3.49 13.29
C ILE A 277 21.08 2.48 12.20
N ASN A 278 21.42 1.22 12.45
CA ASN A 278 21.10 0.10 11.59
C ASN A 278 19.75 -0.53 12.01
N SER A 279 18.66 0.20 11.84
CA SER A 279 17.34 -0.35 12.13
C SER A 279 16.86 -1.24 10.98
N LYS A 280 16.20 -2.35 11.30
CA LYS A 280 15.52 -3.19 10.30
C LYS A 280 14.10 -2.71 10.13
N VAL A 281 13.78 -2.35 8.90
CA VAL A 281 12.41 -2.06 8.45
C VAL A 281 11.95 -3.24 7.60
N ASP A 282 10.79 -3.78 7.90
CA ASP A 282 10.19 -4.90 7.20
C ASP A 282 8.79 -4.51 6.72
N ILE A 283 8.55 -4.63 5.42
CA ILE A 283 7.23 -4.46 4.81
C ILE A 283 6.74 -5.87 4.45
N GLN A 284 5.66 -6.29 5.07
CA GLN A 284 5.13 -7.64 4.89
C GLN A 284 4.60 -7.84 3.48
N ASP A 285 4.80 -9.05 2.93
CA ASP A 285 4.19 -9.47 1.67
C ASP A 285 2.68 -9.25 1.72
N SER A 286 2.11 -8.83 0.60
CA SER A 286 0.67 -8.65 0.42
C SER A 286 0.21 -9.27 -0.89
N MET A 287 -1.09 -9.44 -1.02
CA MET A 287 -1.72 -10.01 -2.19
C MET A 287 -2.84 -9.09 -2.67
N ILE A 288 -2.76 -8.65 -3.92
CA ILE A 288 -3.88 -8.02 -4.61
C ILE A 288 -4.70 -9.15 -5.20
N SER A 289 -5.94 -9.33 -4.73
CA SER A 289 -6.85 -10.32 -5.30
C SER A 289 -7.54 -9.73 -6.52
N LEU A 290 -7.59 -10.52 -7.61
CA LEU A 290 -8.34 -10.28 -8.84
C LEU A 290 -9.22 -11.49 -9.18
N ALA A 291 -9.54 -12.31 -8.17
CA ALA A 291 -10.20 -13.60 -8.33
C ALA A 291 -11.65 -13.51 -8.88
N ASP A 292 -12.29 -12.35 -8.73
CA ASP A 292 -13.66 -12.12 -9.15
C ASP A 292 -13.75 -11.58 -10.60
N LEU A 293 -12.66 -11.66 -11.38
CA LEU A 293 -12.69 -11.27 -12.78
C LEU A 293 -13.40 -12.36 -13.63
N PRO A 294 -14.10 -11.97 -14.71
CA PRO A 294 -14.72 -12.89 -15.64
C PRO A 294 -13.76 -13.97 -16.16
N GLU A 295 -14.28 -15.19 -16.32
CA GLU A 295 -13.46 -16.33 -16.76
C GLU A 295 -12.87 -16.09 -18.15
N GLU A 296 -13.56 -15.39 -19.02
CA GLU A 296 -13.14 -15.01 -20.38
C GLU A 296 -11.84 -14.19 -20.38
N LEU A 297 -11.60 -13.41 -19.31
CA LEU A 297 -10.37 -12.67 -19.16
C LEU A 297 -9.25 -13.49 -18.49
N THR A 298 -9.61 -14.53 -17.72
CA THR A 298 -8.66 -15.29 -16.86
C THR A 298 -8.40 -16.72 -17.33
N ASP A 299 -9.01 -17.15 -18.44
CA ASP A 299 -8.89 -18.51 -19.01
C ASP A 299 -7.52 -18.82 -19.63
N GLY A 300 -6.66 -17.82 -19.73
CA GLY A 300 -5.30 -17.90 -20.27
C GLY A 300 -5.21 -17.83 -21.80
N LYS A 301 -6.34 -17.62 -22.51
CA LYS A 301 -6.40 -17.41 -23.97
C LYS A 301 -6.38 -15.94 -24.33
N THR A 302 -6.84 -15.08 -23.42
CA THR A 302 -6.84 -13.63 -23.56
C THR A 302 -5.46 -13.07 -23.24
N ASP A 303 -4.89 -12.33 -24.19
CA ASP A 303 -3.65 -11.58 -24.04
C ASP A 303 -3.97 -10.07 -23.99
N VAL A 304 -3.54 -9.39 -22.93
CA VAL A 304 -3.84 -7.98 -22.72
C VAL A 304 -2.55 -7.16 -22.69
N ASN A 305 -2.42 -6.21 -23.58
CA ASN A 305 -1.35 -5.23 -23.57
C ASN A 305 -1.94 -3.86 -23.21
N MET A 306 -1.92 -3.49 -21.95
CA MET A 306 -2.43 -2.19 -21.50
C MET A 306 -1.47 -1.06 -21.89
N ASN A 307 -1.97 -0.02 -22.53
CA ASN A 307 -1.20 1.18 -22.85
C ASN A 307 -0.79 1.92 -21.57
N THR A 308 -1.73 2.01 -20.63
CA THR A 308 -1.56 2.76 -19.39
C THR A 308 -1.80 1.85 -18.20
N VAL A 309 -0.76 1.70 -17.39
CA VAL A 309 -0.85 0.99 -16.12
C VAL A 309 -0.27 1.87 -15.04
N GLY A 310 -0.99 2.00 -13.93
CA GLY A 310 -0.49 2.75 -12.80
C GLY A 310 -1.26 2.46 -11.52
N PHE A 311 -0.61 2.70 -10.40
CA PHE A 311 -1.22 2.59 -9.08
C PHE A 311 -0.55 3.54 -8.09
N ALA A 312 -1.34 4.00 -7.13
CA ALA A 312 -0.86 4.86 -6.05
C ALA A 312 -0.38 4.02 -4.87
N VAL A 313 0.68 4.47 -4.20
CA VAL A 313 1.18 3.89 -2.96
C VAL A 313 1.45 5.01 -1.95
N ASP A 314 0.80 4.95 -0.79
CA ASP A 314 1.00 5.84 0.33
C ASP A 314 1.73 5.10 1.45
N ILE A 315 2.98 5.48 1.74
CA ILE A 315 3.79 4.82 2.76
C ILE A 315 3.92 5.75 3.96
N VAL A 316 3.38 5.34 5.09
CA VAL A 316 3.51 6.06 6.37
C VAL A 316 4.78 5.63 7.06
N ASN A 317 5.75 6.53 7.21
CA ASN A 317 7.00 6.26 7.94
C ASN A 317 7.02 7.00 9.28
N PRO A 318 6.91 6.28 10.42
CA PRO A 318 6.91 6.86 11.75
C PRO A 318 8.32 7.03 12.35
N VAL A 319 9.37 6.62 11.64
CA VAL A 319 10.75 6.69 12.16
C VAL A 319 11.61 7.69 11.42
N GLY A 320 12.57 8.27 12.09
CA GLY A 320 13.49 9.25 11.53
C GLY A 320 14.57 8.65 10.62
N VAL A 321 14.27 7.52 9.99
CA VAL A 321 15.17 6.78 9.09
C VAL A 321 14.51 6.71 7.72
N PRO A 322 15.05 7.39 6.69
CA PRO A 322 14.61 7.19 5.32
C PRO A 322 15.09 5.83 4.80
N PHE A 323 14.40 5.26 3.84
CA PHE A 323 14.82 4.00 3.25
C PHE A 323 14.43 3.89 1.79
N ASP A 324 15.19 3.08 1.05
CA ASP A 324 14.84 2.64 -0.28
C ASP A 324 14.13 1.28 -0.18
N ALA A 325 13.04 1.12 -0.91
CA ALA A 325 12.30 -0.14 -0.99
C ALA A 325 12.25 -0.62 -2.43
N VAL A 326 12.52 -1.91 -2.65
CA VAL A 326 12.33 -2.56 -3.95
C VAL A 326 11.11 -3.45 -3.84
N MET A 327 10.02 -3.02 -4.47
CA MET A 327 8.77 -3.77 -4.55
C MET A 327 8.82 -4.68 -5.78
N THR A 328 8.78 -5.99 -5.57
CA THR A 328 8.66 -7.02 -6.60
C THR A 328 7.20 -7.44 -6.72
N MET A 329 6.64 -7.30 -7.91
CA MET A 329 5.26 -7.66 -8.24
C MET A 329 5.27 -8.94 -9.06
N ILE A 330 4.47 -9.93 -8.65
CA ILE A 330 4.44 -11.27 -9.24
C ILE A 330 3.00 -11.64 -9.55
N ALA A 331 2.68 -11.79 -10.84
CA ALA A 331 1.36 -12.18 -11.31
C ALA A 331 1.16 -13.70 -11.21
N LEU A 332 0.05 -14.13 -10.60
CA LEU A 332 -0.27 -15.52 -10.33
C LEU A 332 -1.62 -15.91 -10.94
N ASP A 333 -1.71 -17.14 -11.43
CA ASP A 333 -2.98 -17.77 -11.83
C ASP A 333 -3.77 -18.30 -10.61
N LYS A 334 -4.94 -18.91 -10.87
CA LYS A 334 -5.80 -19.54 -9.84
C LYS A 334 -5.14 -20.70 -9.09
N LYS A 335 -4.02 -21.25 -9.60
CA LYS A 335 -3.24 -22.32 -8.95
C LYS A 335 -2.03 -21.78 -8.20
N GLY A 336 -1.79 -20.44 -8.22
CA GLY A 336 -0.63 -19.81 -7.64
C GLY A 336 0.65 -19.92 -8.49
N VAL A 337 0.50 -20.27 -9.78
CA VAL A 337 1.63 -20.35 -10.72
C VAL A 337 1.91 -18.98 -11.30
N VAL A 338 3.19 -18.62 -11.42
CA VAL A 338 3.62 -17.37 -12.07
C VAL A 338 3.32 -17.44 -13.56
N ILE A 339 2.55 -16.47 -14.07
CA ILE A 339 2.08 -16.47 -15.47
C ILE A 339 2.68 -15.34 -16.31
N ASN A 340 3.24 -14.32 -15.71
CA ASN A 340 3.80 -13.16 -16.39
C ASN A 340 5.23 -12.86 -15.91
N GLU A 341 5.90 -11.91 -16.59
CA GLU A 341 7.18 -11.39 -16.16
C GLU A 341 7.05 -10.70 -14.78
N GLN A 342 8.02 -10.94 -13.89
CA GLN A 342 8.08 -10.24 -12.61
C GLN A 342 8.55 -8.79 -12.83
N VAL A 343 7.90 -7.86 -12.18
CA VAL A 343 8.18 -6.43 -12.31
C VAL A 343 8.69 -5.87 -10.99
N LYS A 344 9.71 -5.00 -11.05
CA LYS A 344 10.30 -4.37 -9.86
C LYS A 344 10.16 -2.86 -9.93
N ALA A 345 9.69 -2.26 -8.84
CA ALA A 345 9.63 -0.82 -8.63
C ALA A 345 10.57 -0.42 -7.49
N SER A 346 11.41 0.59 -7.73
CA SER A 346 12.26 1.17 -6.69
C SER A 346 11.58 2.40 -6.10
N LEU A 347 11.31 2.36 -4.80
CA LEU A 347 10.57 3.37 -4.06
C LEU A 347 11.50 4.04 -3.06
N LYS A 348 11.50 5.37 -3.00
CA LYS A 348 12.21 6.15 -1.98
C LYS A 348 11.23 6.62 -0.93
N VAL A 349 11.47 6.27 0.33
CA VAL A 349 10.58 6.59 1.43
C VAL A 349 11.23 7.61 2.36
N ASN A 350 10.55 8.74 2.54
CA ASN A 350 11.00 9.83 3.39
C ASN A 350 10.99 9.42 4.87
N LYS A 351 11.94 9.96 5.65
CA LYS A 351 11.93 9.81 7.11
C LYS A 351 10.77 10.57 7.74
N ALA A 352 10.39 10.20 8.96
CA ALA A 352 9.47 10.96 9.79
C ALA A 352 9.89 12.44 9.90
N VAL A 353 8.93 13.31 10.15
CA VAL A 353 9.19 14.75 10.31
C VAL A 353 9.98 14.99 11.58
N ASP A 354 9.55 14.38 12.68
CA ASP A 354 10.18 14.41 13.99
C ASP A 354 9.80 13.15 14.80
N PHE A 355 10.09 13.09 16.10
CA PHE A 355 9.79 11.93 16.96
C PHE A 355 8.28 11.67 17.16
N ASP A 356 7.44 12.67 16.96
CA ASP A 356 6.01 12.62 17.24
C ASP A 356 5.16 12.61 15.95
N ASN A 357 5.75 13.04 14.81
CA ASN A 357 5.06 13.23 13.54
C ASN A 357 5.66 12.34 12.44
N SER A 358 4.87 11.39 11.97
CA SER A 358 5.21 10.54 10.82
C SER A 358 5.26 11.34 9.52
N SER A 359 6.00 10.85 8.53
CA SER A 359 5.84 11.30 7.13
C SER A 359 4.92 10.36 6.36
N VAL A 360 4.27 10.87 5.33
CA VAL A 360 3.57 10.08 4.32
C VAL A 360 4.25 10.34 2.99
N THR A 361 4.87 9.29 2.45
CA THR A 361 5.45 9.34 1.10
C THR A 361 4.40 8.84 0.12
N LYS A 362 4.01 9.70 -0.83
CA LYS A 362 3.00 9.43 -1.84
C LYS A 362 3.65 9.19 -3.20
N LEU A 363 3.56 7.98 -3.70
CA LEU A 363 4.18 7.55 -4.95
C LEU A 363 3.13 7.04 -5.93
N TYR A 364 3.24 7.45 -7.19
CA TYR A 364 2.44 6.91 -8.27
C TYR A 364 3.35 6.10 -9.21
N VAL A 365 3.22 4.78 -9.14
CA VAL A 365 3.98 3.84 -9.96
C VAL A 365 3.27 3.67 -11.29
N THR A 366 3.96 3.92 -12.41
CA THR A 366 3.36 3.86 -13.75
C THR A 366 4.35 3.37 -14.80
N ASN A 367 3.83 2.86 -15.92
CA ASN A 367 4.67 2.40 -17.04
C ASN A 367 5.16 3.53 -17.95
N SER A 368 4.65 4.76 -17.83
CA SER A 368 4.97 5.85 -18.74
C SER A 368 5.14 7.20 -18.04
N GLU A 369 6.01 8.04 -18.58
CA GLU A 369 6.21 9.42 -18.13
C GLU A 369 5.05 10.35 -18.50
N THR A 370 4.22 9.97 -19.48
CA THR A 370 3.13 10.78 -20.02
C THR A 370 1.81 10.64 -19.26
N VAL A 371 1.69 9.61 -18.40
CA VAL A 371 0.49 9.37 -17.60
C VAL A 371 0.27 10.51 -16.61
N ALA A 372 -0.95 10.99 -16.49
CA ALA A 372 -1.31 11.97 -15.48
C ALA A 372 -1.12 11.39 -14.06
N VAL A 373 -0.42 12.13 -13.20
CA VAL A 373 -0.18 11.74 -11.82
C VAL A 373 -1.15 12.51 -10.93
N PRO A 374 -1.83 11.86 -9.98
CA PRO A 374 -2.70 12.54 -9.03
C PRO A 374 -1.96 13.62 -8.25
N SER A 375 -2.64 14.70 -7.89
CA SER A 375 -2.02 15.80 -7.14
C SER A 375 -1.39 15.34 -5.83
N GLY A 376 -0.14 15.74 -5.60
CA GLY A 376 0.61 15.41 -4.39
C GLY A 376 1.36 14.07 -4.42
N TYR A 377 1.31 13.34 -5.54
CA TYR A 377 2.10 12.12 -5.73
C TYR A 377 3.37 12.40 -6.55
N GLU A 378 4.43 11.70 -6.21
CA GLU A 378 5.67 11.63 -6.98
C GLU A 378 5.62 10.45 -7.96
N ARG A 379 6.02 10.68 -9.21
CA ARG A 379 6.02 9.65 -10.26
C ARG A 379 7.19 8.69 -10.11
N VAL A 380 6.89 7.39 -10.18
CA VAL A 380 7.88 6.31 -10.28
C VAL A 380 7.65 5.58 -11.61
N VAL A 381 8.55 5.74 -12.56
CA VAL A 381 8.42 5.11 -13.88
C VAL A 381 9.01 3.71 -13.88
N VAL A 382 8.18 2.72 -14.25
CA VAL A 382 8.54 1.31 -14.40
C VAL A 382 8.10 0.86 -15.79
N PRO A 383 8.95 0.99 -16.83
CA PRO A 383 8.54 0.84 -18.24
C PRO A 383 7.89 -0.50 -18.60
N ASN A 384 8.21 -1.57 -17.87
CA ASN A 384 7.65 -2.90 -18.08
C ASN A 384 6.47 -3.24 -17.15
N LEU A 385 5.86 -2.26 -16.50
CA LEU A 385 4.75 -2.50 -15.56
C LEU A 385 3.55 -3.18 -16.24
N ASN A 386 3.28 -2.86 -17.51
CA ASN A 386 2.22 -3.50 -18.31
C ASN A 386 2.45 -5.00 -18.55
N LYS A 387 3.70 -5.48 -18.48
CA LYS A 387 4.02 -6.91 -18.59
C LYS A 387 3.44 -7.73 -17.43
N LEU A 388 3.17 -7.09 -16.28
CA LEU A 388 2.57 -7.75 -15.13
C LEU A 388 1.17 -8.31 -15.42
N ILE A 389 0.44 -7.71 -16.35
CA ILE A 389 -0.94 -8.06 -16.70
C ILE A 389 -1.08 -8.55 -18.15
N GLY A 390 0.02 -8.92 -18.80
CA GLY A 390 0.01 -9.42 -20.19
C GLY A 390 -0.95 -10.61 -20.39
N LYS A 391 -0.96 -11.57 -19.47
CA LYS A 391 -2.08 -12.47 -19.20
C LYS A 391 -2.74 -11.99 -17.92
N VAL A 392 -4.06 -11.87 -17.94
CA VAL A 392 -4.79 -11.34 -16.78
C VAL A 392 -4.65 -12.29 -15.60
N PRO A 393 -4.00 -11.88 -14.50
CA PRO A 393 -3.78 -12.74 -13.34
C PRO A 393 -5.02 -12.79 -12.45
N THR A 394 -5.15 -13.85 -11.65
CA THR A 394 -6.15 -13.91 -10.57
C THR A 394 -5.66 -13.27 -9.29
N SER A 395 -4.36 -13.07 -9.16
CA SER A 395 -3.77 -12.30 -8.06
C SER A 395 -2.38 -11.76 -8.42
N ILE A 396 -1.98 -10.69 -7.72
CA ILE A 396 -0.63 -10.13 -7.82
C ILE A 396 -0.03 -10.14 -6.41
N LYS A 397 1.06 -10.89 -6.24
CA LYS A 397 1.83 -10.89 -5.00
C LYS A 397 2.78 -9.71 -4.98
N LEU A 398 2.76 -8.96 -3.88
CA LEU A 398 3.68 -7.86 -3.60
C LEU A 398 4.71 -8.32 -2.56
N GLN A 399 5.98 -8.28 -2.92
CA GLN A 399 7.11 -8.56 -2.03
C GLN A 399 8.00 -7.33 -1.98
N THR A 400 8.39 -6.90 -0.78
CA THR A 400 9.15 -5.67 -0.62
C THR A 400 10.44 -5.93 0.15
N GLU A 401 11.57 -5.60 -0.47
CA GLU A 401 12.88 -5.58 0.18
C GLU A 401 13.22 -4.14 0.56
N VAL A 402 13.60 -3.92 1.82
CA VAL A 402 13.93 -2.59 2.33
C VAL A 402 15.42 -2.47 2.58
N ASN A 403 16.01 -1.37 2.12
CA ASN A 403 17.40 -1.02 2.37
C ASN A 403 17.49 0.36 3.05
N VAL A 404 18.09 0.38 4.23
CA VAL A 404 18.34 1.61 5.00
C VAL A 404 19.74 2.11 4.70
N ASP A 405 19.89 3.40 4.40
CA ASP A 405 21.22 4.03 4.27
C ASP A 405 21.86 4.23 5.64
N LYS A 406 22.76 3.31 6.01
CA LYS A 406 23.50 3.30 7.27
C LYS A 406 24.59 4.38 7.36
N SER A 407 24.93 5.02 6.25
CA SER A 407 26.00 6.03 6.22
C SER A 407 25.56 7.38 6.76
N GLN A 408 24.26 7.66 6.77
CA GLN A 408 23.68 8.93 7.19
C GLN A 408 23.27 8.94 8.66
N GLU A 409 23.16 10.14 9.20
CA GLU A 409 22.61 10.35 10.54
C GLU A 409 21.09 10.33 10.51
N HIS A 410 20.52 9.58 11.44
CA HIS A 410 19.08 9.40 11.63
C HIS A 410 18.69 9.78 13.05
N PHE A 411 17.41 9.96 13.28
CA PHE A 411 16.88 10.03 14.65
C PHE A 411 15.97 8.82 14.92
N PHE A 412 16.02 8.31 16.15
CA PHE A 412 15.31 7.11 16.52
C PHE A 412 14.92 7.13 18.01
N GLU A 413 13.71 6.66 18.32
CA GLU A 413 13.26 6.49 19.70
C GLU A 413 13.47 5.04 20.12
N LEU A 414 14.42 4.85 21.01
CA LEU A 414 14.79 3.53 21.54
C LEU A 414 13.69 2.98 22.46
N GLY A 415 13.51 1.67 22.45
CA GLY A 415 12.48 1.02 23.26
C GLY A 415 11.07 1.10 22.72
N LYS A 416 10.82 1.90 21.69
CA LYS A 416 9.50 2.06 21.05
C LYS A 416 9.28 0.98 19.99
N SER A 417 8.07 0.47 19.92
CA SER A 417 7.61 -0.37 18.82
C SER A 417 6.81 0.49 17.86
N TYR A 418 7.14 0.41 16.58
CA TYR A 418 6.46 1.16 15.54
C TYR A 418 5.65 0.19 14.69
N ASN A 419 4.34 0.42 14.62
CA ASN A 419 3.44 -0.22 13.68
C ASN A 419 3.01 0.84 12.67
N SER A 420 3.14 0.51 11.41
CA SER A 420 2.78 1.38 10.30
C SER A 420 2.25 0.56 9.14
N GLN A 421 1.88 1.23 8.07
CA GLN A 421 1.33 0.58 6.89
C GLN A 421 1.70 1.35 5.62
N ALA A 422 1.73 0.62 4.51
CA ALA A 422 1.66 1.18 3.18
C ALA A 422 0.30 0.85 2.58
N ASN A 423 -0.38 1.85 2.05
CA ASN A 423 -1.67 1.67 1.37
C ASN A 423 -1.42 1.72 -0.14
N TYR A 424 -2.15 0.89 -0.90
CA TYR A 424 -2.13 0.98 -2.35
C TYR A 424 -3.55 1.15 -2.90
N VAL A 425 -3.64 1.87 -4.01
CA VAL A 425 -4.87 2.03 -4.80
C VAL A 425 -4.52 1.77 -6.26
N VAL A 426 -5.12 0.75 -6.82
CA VAL A 426 -5.03 0.38 -8.23
C VAL A 426 -6.27 0.91 -8.94
N ASP A 427 -6.07 1.63 -10.04
CA ASP A 427 -7.13 2.08 -10.94
C ASP A 427 -6.56 2.08 -12.37
N VAL A 428 -6.79 0.98 -13.09
CA VAL A 428 -6.22 0.75 -14.42
C VAL A 428 -7.34 0.63 -15.44
N PRO A 429 -7.55 1.65 -16.27
CA PRO A 429 -8.54 1.59 -17.33
C PRO A 429 -8.15 0.56 -18.41
N PHE A 430 -9.14 -0.12 -19.01
CA PHE A 430 -8.95 -1.02 -20.13
C PHE A 430 -8.72 -0.23 -21.42
N ASP A 431 -7.58 0.43 -21.48
CA ASP A 431 -7.01 1.05 -22.66
C ASP A 431 -6.01 0.05 -23.29
N LEU A 432 -6.52 -0.76 -24.21
CA LEU A 432 -5.77 -1.83 -24.83
C LEU A 432 -4.88 -1.31 -25.95
N GLY A 433 -3.62 -1.71 -25.92
CA GLY A 433 -2.62 -1.42 -26.96
C GLY A 433 -2.54 -2.50 -28.02
N ALA A 434 -1.74 -2.23 -29.05
CA ALA A 434 -1.50 -3.16 -30.16
C ALA A 434 -1.00 -4.53 -29.64
N GLY A 435 -1.53 -5.61 -30.23
CA GLY A 435 -1.22 -6.99 -29.87
C GLY A 435 -2.10 -7.55 -28.72
N SER A 436 -3.08 -6.79 -28.22
CA SER A 436 -4.11 -7.36 -27.35
C SER A 436 -5.09 -8.21 -28.15
N HIS A 437 -5.47 -9.35 -27.56
CA HIS A 437 -6.47 -10.27 -28.07
C HIS A 437 -7.45 -10.67 -26.98
N ILE A 438 -8.76 -10.59 -27.30
CA ILE A 438 -9.84 -11.02 -26.41
C ILE A 438 -10.69 -12.03 -27.20
N ILE A 439 -10.83 -13.23 -26.65
CA ILE A 439 -11.64 -14.30 -27.26
C ILE A 439 -12.92 -14.46 -26.44
N TYR A 440 -14.05 -14.38 -27.12
CA TYR A 440 -15.38 -14.54 -26.55
C TYR A 440 -16.23 -15.48 -27.38
N ARG A 441 -17.05 -16.31 -26.72
CA ARG A 441 -17.96 -17.22 -27.34
C ARG A 441 -19.39 -16.89 -26.94
N GLU A 442 -20.28 -16.76 -27.95
CA GLU A 442 -21.69 -16.49 -27.75
C GLU A 442 -22.52 -17.56 -28.50
N GLU A 443 -23.67 -17.92 -27.95
CA GLU A 443 -24.62 -18.83 -28.55
C GLU A 443 -25.95 -18.11 -28.79
N ILE A 444 -26.41 -18.10 -30.03
CA ILE A 444 -27.75 -17.63 -30.40
C ILE A 444 -28.60 -18.88 -30.53
N ASP A 445 -29.47 -19.13 -29.58
CA ASP A 445 -30.24 -20.36 -29.44
C ASP A 445 -31.73 -20.20 -29.79
N ASN A 446 -32.48 -21.29 -29.70
CA ASN A 446 -33.93 -21.37 -29.98
C ASN A 446 -34.35 -20.99 -31.41
N LEU A 447 -33.44 -21.06 -32.38
CA LEU A 447 -33.75 -20.76 -33.78
C LEU A 447 -34.74 -21.77 -34.38
N ASN A 448 -34.65 -23.03 -33.96
CA ASN A 448 -35.57 -24.08 -34.41
C ASN A 448 -37.04 -23.71 -34.19
N SER A 449 -37.40 -23.09 -33.08
CA SER A 449 -38.79 -22.71 -32.79
C SER A 449 -39.36 -21.70 -33.79
N ASP A 450 -38.49 -20.82 -34.34
CA ASP A 450 -38.92 -19.80 -35.27
C ASP A 450 -38.85 -20.31 -36.75
N LEU A 451 -37.90 -21.18 -37.04
CA LEU A 451 -37.64 -21.70 -38.39
C LEU A 451 -38.57 -22.86 -38.77
N SER A 452 -38.89 -23.77 -37.85
CA SER A 452 -39.76 -24.92 -38.12
C SER A 452 -41.17 -24.49 -38.52
N ASP A 453 -41.74 -23.45 -37.92
CA ASP A 453 -43.06 -22.91 -38.25
C ASP A 453 -43.16 -22.39 -39.69
N ILE A 454 -42.00 -22.03 -40.29
CA ILE A 454 -41.90 -21.48 -41.64
C ILE A 454 -41.49 -22.57 -42.65
N ALA A 455 -40.57 -23.44 -42.28
CA ALA A 455 -39.93 -24.43 -43.15
C ALA A 455 -40.94 -25.38 -43.79
N ASP A 456 -41.95 -25.84 -43.02
CA ASP A 456 -43.05 -26.69 -43.51
C ASP A 456 -43.85 -26.07 -44.68
N LYS A 457 -43.80 -24.76 -44.86
CA LYS A 457 -44.64 -23.98 -45.74
C LYS A 457 -43.90 -23.42 -46.97
N VAL A 458 -42.61 -23.62 -47.04
CA VAL A 458 -41.75 -23.01 -48.06
C VAL A 458 -40.92 -24.04 -48.82
N PRO A 459 -40.77 -23.91 -50.15
CA PRO A 459 -39.97 -24.84 -50.93
C PRO A 459 -38.45 -24.64 -50.80
N ALA A 460 -38.01 -23.50 -50.32
CA ALA A 460 -36.60 -23.18 -50.02
C ALA A 460 -36.52 -21.98 -49.11
N MET A 461 -35.56 -22.00 -48.17
CA MET A 461 -35.29 -20.94 -47.23
C MET A 461 -33.79 -20.62 -47.19
N GLU A 462 -33.45 -19.34 -47.02
CA GLU A 462 -32.09 -18.87 -46.75
C GLU A 462 -32.15 -17.98 -45.53
N VAL A 463 -31.20 -18.12 -44.59
CA VAL A 463 -31.05 -17.23 -43.44
C VAL A 463 -29.93 -16.23 -43.73
N TYR A 464 -30.22 -14.98 -43.54
CA TYR A 464 -29.29 -13.86 -43.64
C TYR A 464 -29.17 -13.16 -42.33
N ALA A 465 -27.93 -12.77 -41.93
CA ALA A 465 -27.71 -11.91 -40.80
C ALA A 465 -26.83 -10.73 -41.20
N ASP A 466 -27.33 -9.51 -41.01
CA ASP A 466 -26.51 -8.31 -41.08
C ASP A 466 -25.79 -8.12 -39.73
N ILE A 467 -24.45 -8.06 -39.73
CA ILE A 467 -23.61 -7.93 -38.52
C ILE A 467 -22.73 -6.70 -38.65
N PHE A 468 -22.65 -5.93 -37.57
CA PHE A 468 -21.72 -4.81 -37.40
C PHE A 468 -21.37 -4.60 -35.91
N SER A 469 -20.32 -3.86 -35.63
CA SER A 469 -19.80 -3.65 -34.26
C SER A 469 -19.59 -2.18 -33.93
N THR A 470 -19.73 -1.82 -32.64
CA THR A 470 -19.30 -0.55 -32.05
C THR A 470 -18.07 -0.73 -31.17
N ILE A 471 -17.53 -1.95 -31.10
CA ILE A 471 -16.35 -2.29 -30.29
C ILE A 471 -15.09 -1.80 -31.04
N PRO A 472 -14.14 -1.11 -30.40
CA PRO A 472 -12.96 -0.56 -31.06
C PRO A 472 -11.87 -1.62 -31.34
N LEU A 473 -12.28 -2.85 -31.62
CA LEU A 473 -11.43 -3.99 -31.98
C LEU A 473 -11.73 -4.42 -33.40
N ALA A 474 -10.72 -4.88 -34.12
CA ALA A 474 -10.93 -5.68 -35.30
C ALA A 474 -11.46 -7.05 -34.85
N LEU A 475 -12.63 -7.46 -35.31
CA LEU A 475 -13.26 -8.70 -34.88
C LEU A 475 -13.22 -9.73 -36.01
N ASP A 476 -12.63 -10.88 -35.74
CA ASP A 476 -12.77 -12.08 -36.52
C ASP A 476 -13.85 -12.95 -35.86
N VAL A 477 -14.92 -13.24 -36.58
CA VAL A 477 -16.07 -13.98 -36.07
C VAL A 477 -16.19 -15.29 -36.84
N ASP A 478 -15.91 -16.40 -36.16
CA ASP A 478 -16.15 -17.74 -36.67
C ASP A 478 -17.59 -18.15 -36.33
N ILE A 479 -18.28 -18.75 -37.29
CA ILE A 479 -19.71 -19.05 -37.24
C ILE A 479 -19.89 -20.55 -37.38
N LEU A 480 -20.60 -21.16 -36.43
CA LEU A 480 -20.86 -22.60 -36.44
C LEU A 480 -22.36 -22.85 -36.18
N PRO A 481 -23.13 -23.31 -37.22
CA PRO A 481 -24.51 -23.74 -37.04
C PRO A 481 -24.58 -25.13 -36.38
N ILE A 482 -25.48 -25.27 -35.39
CA ILE A 482 -25.69 -26.49 -34.60
C ILE A 482 -27.16 -26.87 -34.64
N ASP A 483 -27.40 -28.20 -34.76
CA ASP A 483 -28.75 -28.76 -34.78
C ASP A 483 -29.35 -28.92 -33.36
N ILE A 484 -30.62 -29.31 -33.28
CA ILE A 484 -31.36 -29.60 -32.05
C ILE A 484 -30.74 -30.74 -31.22
N TYR A 485 -29.82 -31.52 -31.77
CA TYR A 485 -29.12 -32.62 -31.10
C TYR A 485 -27.71 -32.23 -30.67
N GLY A 486 -27.26 -31.01 -30.98
CA GLY A 486 -25.92 -30.51 -30.65
C GLY A 486 -24.84 -30.87 -31.69
N ASN A 487 -25.23 -31.34 -32.92
CA ASN A 487 -24.26 -31.68 -33.94
C ASN A 487 -23.98 -30.49 -34.87
N ASP A 488 -22.78 -30.46 -35.42
CA ASP A 488 -22.35 -29.52 -36.46
C ASP A 488 -23.14 -29.78 -37.77
N MET A 489 -23.69 -28.73 -38.37
CA MET A 489 -24.50 -28.78 -39.56
C MET A 489 -23.71 -28.48 -40.85
N SER A 490 -22.39 -28.40 -40.85
CA SER A 490 -21.55 -28.08 -42.02
C SER A 490 -21.70 -29.04 -43.18
N SER A 491 -22.16 -30.27 -42.95
CA SER A 491 -22.43 -31.26 -44.01
C SER A 491 -23.77 -31.07 -44.73
N VAL A 492 -24.71 -30.33 -44.16
CA VAL A 492 -26.08 -30.16 -44.65
C VAL A 492 -26.44 -28.69 -44.94
N LEU A 493 -25.60 -27.74 -44.50
CA LEU A 493 -25.73 -26.31 -44.76
C LEU A 493 -24.49 -25.76 -45.48
N GLU A 494 -24.71 -24.87 -46.45
CA GLU A 494 -23.70 -23.94 -46.94
C GLU A 494 -23.80 -22.64 -46.14
N TYR A 495 -22.73 -22.22 -45.50
CA TYR A 495 -22.78 -21.01 -44.69
C TYR A 495 -21.48 -20.22 -44.72
N THR A 496 -21.55 -18.95 -44.31
CA THR A 496 -20.39 -18.10 -44.08
C THR A 496 -19.67 -18.59 -42.83
N GLU A 497 -18.54 -19.27 -42.97
CA GLU A 497 -17.77 -19.85 -41.86
C GLU A 497 -17.08 -18.78 -41.02
N LYS A 498 -16.59 -17.73 -41.66
CA LYS A 498 -15.85 -16.65 -41.03
C LYS A 498 -16.16 -15.29 -41.64
N ILE A 499 -16.18 -14.25 -40.77
CA ILE A 499 -16.36 -12.87 -41.17
C ILE A 499 -15.43 -11.97 -40.37
N SER A 500 -14.82 -10.97 -41.02
CA SER A 500 -13.98 -9.97 -40.37
C SER A 500 -14.66 -8.61 -40.37
N LEU A 501 -14.74 -7.96 -39.22
CA LEU A 501 -15.26 -6.61 -39.02
C LEU A 501 -14.12 -5.66 -38.65
N ASP A 502 -14.12 -4.50 -39.30
CA ASP A 502 -13.22 -3.41 -38.89
C ASP A 502 -13.62 -2.86 -37.52
N PRO A 503 -12.69 -2.20 -36.79
CA PRO A 503 -13.01 -1.53 -35.53
C PRO A 503 -14.20 -0.57 -35.68
N GLY A 504 -15.17 -0.68 -34.79
CA GLY A 504 -16.32 0.22 -34.69
C GLY A 504 -16.22 1.14 -33.48
N TYR A 505 -17.04 2.19 -33.48
CA TYR A 505 -17.16 3.13 -32.35
C TYR A 505 -18.65 3.46 -32.15
N GLU A 506 -19.03 3.92 -30.95
CA GLU A 506 -20.44 4.24 -30.62
C GLU A 506 -21.10 5.19 -31.64
N ASN A 507 -20.35 6.18 -32.14
CA ASN A 507 -20.81 7.17 -33.11
C ASN A 507 -20.46 6.83 -34.59
N ALA A 508 -19.69 5.75 -34.80
CA ALA A 508 -19.22 5.31 -36.09
C ALA A 508 -19.08 3.78 -36.11
N PRO A 509 -20.18 3.03 -36.14
CA PRO A 509 -20.14 1.55 -36.20
C PRO A 509 -19.31 1.06 -37.39
N SER A 510 -18.78 -0.14 -37.29
CA SER A 510 -18.12 -0.82 -38.43
C SER A 510 -19.06 -0.97 -39.61
N GLN A 511 -18.49 -1.11 -40.82
CA GLN A 511 -19.30 -1.43 -41.99
C GLN A 511 -20.01 -2.76 -41.77
N ALA A 512 -21.35 -2.79 -42.04
CA ALA A 512 -22.13 -4.01 -41.94
C ALA A 512 -21.66 -5.04 -42.95
N LYS A 513 -21.54 -6.28 -42.49
CA LYS A 513 -21.26 -7.46 -43.30
C LYS A 513 -22.47 -8.39 -43.25
N GLN A 514 -22.53 -9.35 -44.17
CA GLN A 514 -23.64 -10.26 -44.24
C GLN A 514 -23.18 -11.71 -44.06
N ILE A 515 -23.81 -12.38 -43.12
CA ILE A 515 -23.73 -13.83 -42.93
C ILE A 515 -24.86 -14.46 -43.75
N VAL A 516 -24.57 -15.53 -44.46
CA VAL A 516 -25.54 -16.27 -45.28
C VAL A 516 -25.49 -17.74 -44.87
N ILE A 517 -26.67 -18.33 -44.64
CA ILE A 517 -26.82 -19.76 -44.34
C ILE A 517 -27.87 -20.30 -45.33
N ARG A 518 -27.53 -21.33 -46.11
CA ARG A 518 -28.36 -21.97 -47.11
C ARG A 518 -28.43 -23.46 -46.92
N GLU A 519 -29.51 -24.05 -47.30
CA GLU A 519 -29.68 -25.50 -47.32
C GLU A 519 -28.91 -26.14 -48.48
N LEU A 520 -28.09 -27.13 -48.19
CA LEU A 520 -27.56 -28.09 -49.15
C LEU A 520 -28.52 -29.26 -49.36
N GLN A 521 -29.32 -29.57 -48.35
CA GLN A 521 -30.38 -30.57 -48.38
C GLN A 521 -31.71 -29.91 -47.99
N PRO A 522 -32.79 -30.09 -48.77
CA PRO A 522 -34.08 -29.51 -48.44
C PRO A 522 -34.55 -29.88 -47.03
N GLY A 523 -35.03 -28.87 -46.26
CA GLY A 523 -35.50 -29.05 -44.90
C GLY A 523 -34.40 -29.09 -43.81
N ALA A 524 -33.14 -28.90 -44.19
CA ALA A 524 -32.05 -28.92 -43.22
C ALA A 524 -32.16 -27.79 -42.19
N LEU A 525 -32.66 -26.60 -42.55
CA LEU A 525 -32.84 -25.47 -41.67
C LEU A 525 -33.94 -25.68 -40.61
N GLU A 526 -34.83 -26.64 -40.77
CA GLU A 526 -35.82 -27.02 -39.75
C GLU A 526 -35.16 -27.47 -38.44
N ASN A 527 -33.98 -28.09 -38.56
CA ASN A 527 -33.24 -28.62 -37.42
C ASN A 527 -32.20 -27.63 -36.88
N LEU A 528 -32.02 -26.45 -37.47
CA LEU A 528 -31.10 -25.44 -36.97
C LEU A 528 -31.61 -24.87 -35.63
N ASP A 529 -30.93 -25.19 -34.54
CA ASP A 529 -31.30 -24.76 -33.20
C ASP A 529 -30.51 -23.57 -32.73
N LYS A 530 -29.19 -23.57 -32.97
CA LYS A 530 -28.32 -22.49 -32.55
C LYS A 530 -27.22 -22.16 -33.57
N ILE A 531 -26.74 -20.92 -33.46
CA ILE A 531 -25.52 -20.45 -34.12
C ILE A 531 -24.52 -20.10 -33.02
N VAL A 532 -23.36 -20.75 -33.02
CA VAL A 532 -22.25 -20.45 -32.13
C VAL A 532 -21.33 -19.46 -32.81
N LEU A 533 -21.12 -18.32 -32.20
CA LEU A 533 -20.18 -17.29 -32.62
C LEU A 533 -18.94 -17.35 -31.73
N THR A 534 -17.78 -17.58 -32.35
CA THR A 534 -16.49 -17.37 -31.64
C THR A 534 -15.88 -16.09 -32.18
N VAL A 535 -15.81 -15.10 -31.30
CA VAL A 535 -15.33 -13.75 -31.61
C VAL A 535 -13.90 -13.60 -31.10
N ASP A 536 -12.95 -13.37 -32.03
CA ASP A 536 -11.57 -13.02 -31.69
C ASP A 536 -11.37 -11.52 -31.98
N GLY A 537 -11.23 -10.73 -30.90
CA GLY A 537 -11.10 -9.30 -30.97
C GLY A 537 -9.65 -8.86 -30.79
N GLY A 538 -9.03 -8.33 -31.84
CA GLY A 538 -7.65 -7.83 -31.83
C GLY A 538 -7.56 -6.31 -31.90
N VAL A 539 -6.58 -5.71 -31.21
CA VAL A 539 -6.30 -4.28 -31.34
C VAL A 539 -5.41 -4.03 -32.55
N SER A 540 -5.99 -3.43 -33.61
CA SER A 540 -5.27 -3.02 -34.81
C SER A 540 -4.73 -1.57 -34.76
N ALA A 541 -5.30 -0.74 -33.89
CA ALA A 541 -4.91 0.64 -33.67
C ALA A 541 -3.89 0.76 -32.52
N SER A 542 -3.43 1.98 -32.21
CA SER A 542 -2.54 2.22 -31.09
C SER A 542 -3.25 2.15 -29.73
N SER A 543 -4.57 2.26 -29.70
CA SER A 543 -5.39 2.29 -28.48
C SER A 543 -6.82 1.85 -28.77
N ALA A 544 -7.40 1.05 -27.88
CA ALA A 544 -8.79 0.65 -27.89
C ALA A 544 -9.35 0.67 -26.46
N ILE A 545 -10.21 1.64 -26.17
CA ILE A 545 -10.86 1.77 -24.84
C ILE A 545 -12.16 0.96 -24.84
N LEU A 546 -12.24 -0.03 -23.98
CA LEU A 546 -13.42 -0.89 -23.87
C LEU A 546 -14.44 -0.30 -22.87
N LYS A 547 -15.72 -0.32 -23.28
CA LYS A 547 -16.86 0.15 -22.49
C LYS A 547 -17.98 -0.89 -22.47
N PRO A 548 -18.70 -1.04 -21.34
CA PRO A 548 -19.84 -1.97 -21.24
C PRO A 548 -20.94 -1.72 -22.27
N SER A 549 -21.13 -0.47 -22.68
CA SER A 549 -22.16 -0.03 -23.66
C SER A 549 -21.87 -0.46 -25.09
N GLN A 550 -20.62 -0.79 -25.43
CA GLN A 550 -20.25 -1.23 -26.78
C GLN A 550 -20.85 -2.60 -27.07
N TYR A 551 -21.16 -2.84 -28.37
CA TYR A 551 -21.89 -4.04 -28.75
C TYR A 551 -21.54 -4.55 -30.15
N LEU A 552 -21.79 -5.84 -30.36
CA LEU A 552 -21.93 -6.50 -31.61
C LEU A 552 -23.42 -6.60 -31.92
N TYR A 553 -23.85 -6.08 -33.08
CA TYR A 553 -25.25 -6.10 -33.50
C TYR A 553 -25.44 -7.15 -34.55
N LEU A 554 -26.47 -8.00 -34.39
CA LEU A 554 -26.85 -9.03 -35.31
C LEU A 554 -28.34 -8.91 -35.62
N LYS A 555 -28.69 -8.80 -36.92
CA LYS A 555 -30.06 -8.74 -37.37
C LYS A 555 -30.34 -9.86 -38.36
N MET A 556 -31.07 -10.87 -37.90
CA MET A 556 -31.40 -12.05 -38.71
C MET A 556 -32.69 -11.89 -39.49
N LYS A 557 -32.72 -12.49 -40.66
CA LYS A 557 -33.88 -12.54 -41.56
C LYS A 557 -33.87 -13.89 -42.31
N ALA A 558 -35.06 -14.51 -42.45
CA ALA A 558 -35.26 -15.57 -43.41
C ALA A 558 -35.71 -14.98 -44.75
N LYS A 559 -35.08 -15.40 -45.81
CA LYS A 559 -35.47 -15.05 -47.18
C LYS A 559 -36.09 -16.26 -47.84
N LEU A 560 -37.25 -16.08 -48.47
CA LEU A 560 -38.04 -17.09 -49.14
C LEU A 560 -38.00 -16.84 -50.65
N PRO A 561 -36.98 -17.35 -51.37
CA PRO A 561 -36.76 -17.02 -52.78
C PRO A 561 -37.90 -17.51 -53.67
N ASN A 562 -38.56 -18.59 -53.33
CA ASN A 562 -39.63 -19.20 -54.08
C ASN A 562 -41.05 -18.95 -53.53
N GLY A 563 -41.20 -18.05 -52.55
CA GLY A 563 -42.46 -17.73 -51.88
C GLY A 563 -42.96 -18.81 -50.91
N VAL A 564 -44.23 -18.69 -50.53
CA VAL A 564 -44.90 -19.57 -49.54
C VAL A 564 -45.94 -20.41 -50.23
N ASN A 565 -45.94 -21.72 -50.01
CA ASN A 565 -46.99 -22.63 -50.48
C ASN A 565 -48.11 -22.64 -49.43
N ILE A 566 -49.27 -22.17 -49.84
CA ILE A 566 -50.51 -22.29 -49.07
C ILE A 566 -51.24 -23.55 -49.51
N ARG A 567 -51.25 -24.58 -48.65
CA ARG A 567 -52.11 -25.77 -48.84
C ARG A 567 -53.38 -25.56 -48.05
N GLU A 568 -54.52 -25.79 -48.72
CA GLU A 568 -55.79 -25.84 -48.02
C GLU A 568 -55.93 -27.26 -47.42
N ASP A 569 -55.87 -27.38 -46.13
CA ASP A 569 -56.13 -28.65 -45.43
C ASP A 569 -57.61 -29.07 -45.74
N LYS A 570 -57.79 -30.19 -46.42
CA LYS A 570 -59.10 -30.79 -46.70
C LYS A 570 -59.68 -31.50 -45.50
#